data_925859d492755e8475072c206c843ce7
#
_entry.id   925859d492755e8475072c206c843ce7
#
_cell.length_a   1.000
_cell.length_b   1.000
_cell.length_c   1.000
_cell.angle_alpha   90.00
_cell.angle_beta   90.00
_cell.angle_gamma   90.00
#
_symmetry.space_group_name_H-M   'P 1'
#
loop_
_entity.id
_entity.type
_entity.pdbx_description
1 polymer ?
#
loop_
_entity_poly.entity_id
_entity_poly.type
_entity_poly.pdbx_seq_one_letter_code
_entity_poly.pdbx_strand_id
1 'polypeptide(L)'
;KRKIEIMSAALEVYAQEGKNANLSLIASKCNLSRTTVYQYFKDESELYHYAVKYTTDLAFASYNSEKWNAITNPVEKLRKISKDIMDRADLYEQQVRNFLMMIDKIEGLTDIIKHRTAKLNLYFSRLARQAVKEGMMRKLSPKSFADKLEVLLESYLFHMVYFPQNKEKIREVVADMIKLNEIPAAATAKKTEA
;
A
#
# COMPACT_ATOMS: atom_id res chain seq x y z
N LYS A 1 1.54 -22.87 0.44
CA LYS A 1 0.62 -22.75 1.60
C LYS A 1 1.41 -22.62 2.91
N ARG A 2 2.24 -23.59 3.30
CA ARG A 2 2.97 -23.64 4.59
C ARG A 2 3.95 -22.44 4.79
N LYS A 3 4.68 -22.01 3.74
CA LYS A 3 5.53 -20.80 3.83
C LYS A 3 4.73 -19.55 4.23
N ILE A 4 3.52 -19.38 3.68
CA ILE A 4 2.64 -18.24 3.99
C ILE A 4 2.18 -18.32 5.45
N GLU A 5 1.81 -19.49 5.95
CA GLU A 5 1.42 -19.68 7.35
C GLU A 5 2.56 -19.28 8.31
N ILE A 6 3.79 -19.71 8.02
CA ILE A 6 4.95 -19.35 8.84
C ILE A 6 5.24 -17.85 8.76
N MET A 7 5.19 -17.24 7.58
CA MET A 7 5.39 -15.79 7.41
C MET A 7 4.31 -14.97 8.14
N SER A 8 3.04 -15.39 8.09
CA SER A 8 1.94 -14.73 8.83
C SER A 8 2.14 -14.82 10.33
N ALA A 9 2.51 -15.99 10.85
CA ALA A 9 2.82 -16.16 12.27
C ALA A 9 4.04 -15.34 12.71
N ALA A 10 5.08 -15.27 11.86
CA ALA A 10 6.25 -14.44 12.10
C ALA A 10 5.87 -12.95 12.24
N LEU A 11 5.01 -12.44 11.35
CA LEU A 11 4.51 -11.06 11.45
C LEU A 11 3.78 -10.78 12.75
N GLU A 12 2.93 -11.71 13.20
CA GLU A 12 2.22 -11.57 14.48
C GLU A 12 3.20 -11.53 15.65
N VAL A 13 4.17 -12.44 15.67
CA VAL A 13 5.19 -12.49 16.72
C VAL A 13 6.05 -11.22 16.70
N TYR A 14 6.51 -10.77 15.55
CA TYR A 14 7.27 -9.51 15.44
C TYR A 14 6.44 -8.29 15.88
N ALA A 15 5.16 -8.23 15.55
CA ALA A 15 4.28 -7.15 15.97
C ALA A 15 4.06 -7.13 17.49
N GLN A 16 3.98 -8.29 18.14
CA GLN A 16 3.76 -8.44 19.59
C GLN A 16 5.05 -8.24 20.38
N GLU A 17 6.11 -8.96 20.02
CA GLU A 17 7.35 -9.10 20.78
C GLU A 17 8.46 -8.13 20.35
N GLY A 18 8.36 -7.56 19.15
CA GLY A 18 9.38 -6.65 18.60
C GLY A 18 10.76 -7.29 18.58
N LYS A 19 11.72 -6.67 19.26
CA LYS A 19 13.12 -7.16 19.36
C LYS A 19 13.27 -8.48 20.11
N ASN A 20 12.27 -8.89 20.91
CA ASN A 20 12.26 -10.16 21.65
C ASN A 20 11.70 -11.32 20.80
N ALA A 21 11.18 -11.02 19.61
CA ALA A 21 10.72 -12.04 18.69
C ALA A 21 11.86 -13.03 18.37
N ASN A 22 11.53 -14.30 18.32
CA ASN A 22 12.49 -15.35 17.99
C ASN A 22 11.82 -16.55 17.34
N LEU A 23 12.63 -17.39 16.71
CA LEU A 23 12.14 -18.53 15.95
C LEU A 23 11.34 -19.53 16.80
N SER A 24 11.64 -19.66 18.09
CA SER A 24 10.90 -20.57 18.99
C SER A 24 9.46 -20.12 19.16
N LEU A 25 9.22 -18.82 19.35
CA LEU A 25 7.88 -18.24 19.43
C LEU A 25 7.12 -18.40 18.12
N ILE A 26 7.80 -18.15 16.98
CA ILE A 26 7.20 -18.30 15.66
C ILE A 26 6.81 -19.77 15.37
N ALA A 27 7.71 -20.71 15.66
CA ALA A 27 7.44 -22.14 15.50
C ALA A 27 6.28 -22.61 16.38
N SER A 28 6.25 -22.18 17.64
CA SER A 28 5.15 -22.46 18.59
C SER A 28 3.82 -21.93 18.05
N LYS A 29 3.81 -20.69 17.53
CA LYS A 29 2.61 -20.06 16.95
C LYS A 29 2.02 -20.84 15.78
N CYS A 30 2.89 -21.54 15.01
CA CYS A 30 2.50 -22.39 13.87
C CYS A 30 2.20 -23.84 14.26
N ASN A 31 2.35 -24.21 15.52
CA ASN A 31 2.37 -25.61 15.97
C ASN A 31 3.43 -26.45 15.21
N LEU A 32 4.63 -25.89 15.03
CA LEU A 32 5.77 -26.51 14.34
C LEU A 32 6.97 -26.60 15.27
N SER A 33 7.92 -27.50 14.94
CA SER A 33 9.26 -27.47 15.51
C SER A 33 10.11 -26.40 14.84
N ARG A 34 11.16 -25.90 15.53
CA ARG A 34 12.16 -25.01 14.91
C ARG A 34 12.82 -25.66 13.70
N THR A 35 13.12 -26.95 13.80
CA THR A 35 13.69 -27.74 12.69
C THR A 35 12.79 -27.72 11.46
N THR A 36 11.46 -27.79 11.66
CA THR A 36 10.50 -27.71 10.56
C THR A 36 10.53 -26.32 9.90
N VAL A 37 10.66 -25.26 10.68
CA VAL A 37 10.74 -23.89 10.13
C VAL A 37 12.02 -23.72 9.30
N TYR A 38 13.15 -24.29 9.73
CA TYR A 38 14.42 -24.29 8.99
C TYR A 38 14.37 -25.05 7.65
N GLN A 39 13.41 -25.94 7.45
CA GLN A 39 13.20 -26.57 6.14
C GLN A 39 12.63 -25.59 5.10
N TYR A 40 12.03 -24.46 5.52
CA TYR A 40 11.42 -23.45 4.66
C TYR A 40 12.25 -22.19 4.55
N PHE A 41 13.04 -21.86 5.57
CA PHE A 41 13.86 -20.65 5.66
C PHE A 41 15.21 -21.00 6.25
N LYS A 42 16.26 -20.55 5.59
CA LYS A 42 17.65 -20.85 5.96
C LYS A 42 17.98 -20.42 7.40
N ASP A 43 17.50 -19.24 7.76
CA ASP A 43 17.72 -18.62 9.06
C ASP A 43 16.57 -17.64 9.40
N GLU A 44 16.63 -17.05 10.58
CA GLU A 44 15.63 -16.11 11.07
C GLU A 44 15.63 -14.79 10.28
N SER A 45 16.79 -14.36 9.81
CA SER A 45 16.93 -13.16 8.98
C SER A 45 16.22 -13.33 7.63
N GLU A 46 16.38 -14.50 7.02
CA GLU A 46 15.66 -14.85 5.78
C GLU A 46 14.14 -14.88 6.00
N LEU A 47 13.67 -15.52 7.07
CA LEU A 47 12.26 -15.55 7.45
C LEU A 47 11.72 -14.13 7.63
N TYR A 48 12.43 -13.29 8.38
CA TYR A 48 12.06 -11.88 8.59
C TYR A 48 11.94 -11.13 7.26
N HIS A 49 12.96 -11.22 6.41
CA HIS A 49 12.98 -10.57 5.10
C HIS A 49 11.77 -10.98 4.23
N TYR A 50 11.47 -12.29 4.17
CA TYR A 50 10.34 -12.79 3.41
C TYR A 50 8.99 -12.40 4.05
N ALA A 51 8.88 -12.38 5.37
CA ALA A 51 7.66 -11.96 6.06
C ALA A 51 7.35 -10.48 5.80
N VAL A 52 8.34 -9.60 5.92
CA VAL A 52 8.23 -8.17 5.60
C VAL A 52 7.90 -7.97 4.11
N LYS A 53 8.63 -8.67 3.23
CA LYS A 53 8.35 -8.62 1.79
C LYS A 53 6.93 -9.07 1.48
N TYR A 54 6.47 -10.16 2.06
CA TYR A 54 5.12 -10.68 1.87
C TYR A 54 4.05 -9.64 2.27
N THR A 55 4.20 -9.01 3.43
CA THR A 55 3.26 -7.99 3.89
C THR A 55 3.26 -6.76 2.98
N THR A 56 4.45 -6.27 2.63
CA THR A 56 4.58 -5.14 1.72
C THR A 56 4.07 -5.49 0.32
N ASP A 57 4.25 -6.72 -0.15
CA ASP A 57 3.68 -7.18 -1.41
C ASP A 57 2.16 -7.28 -1.34
N LEU A 58 1.58 -7.72 -0.23
CA LEU A 58 0.12 -7.70 -0.04
C LEU A 58 -0.44 -6.27 -0.10
N ALA A 59 0.21 -5.33 0.58
CA ALA A 59 -0.20 -3.92 0.60
C ALA A 59 0.03 -3.23 -0.76
N PHE A 60 1.12 -3.58 -1.45
CA PHE A 60 1.60 -2.85 -2.63
C PHE A 60 1.70 -3.70 -3.92
N ALA A 61 1.27 -4.95 -3.92
CA ALA A 61 1.49 -5.92 -5.01
C ALA A 61 0.84 -5.57 -6.35
N SER A 62 0.15 -4.46 -6.44
CA SER A 62 -0.69 -4.16 -7.60
C SER A 62 -0.08 -3.15 -8.58
N TYR A 63 1.18 -2.71 -8.38
CA TYR A 63 1.78 -1.68 -9.26
C TYR A 63 1.91 -2.06 -10.74
N ASN A 64 1.77 -3.35 -11.07
CA ASN A 64 1.80 -3.86 -12.43
C ASN A 64 0.59 -4.76 -12.72
N SER A 65 -0.57 -4.52 -12.10
CA SER A 65 -1.72 -5.34 -12.46
C SER A 65 -2.11 -5.05 -13.91
N GLU A 66 -2.31 -6.09 -14.71
CA GLU A 66 -2.81 -5.99 -16.07
C GLU A 66 -4.10 -5.16 -16.14
N LYS A 67 -4.91 -5.24 -15.07
CA LYS A 67 -6.14 -4.45 -14.91
C LYS A 67 -5.89 -2.94 -14.94
N TRP A 68 -4.79 -2.46 -14.33
CA TRP A 68 -4.46 -1.04 -14.36
C TRP A 68 -3.87 -0.62 -15.71
N ASN A 69 -3.08 -1.51 -16.34
CA ASN A 69 -2.49 -1.24 -17.64
C ASN A 69 -3.54 -1.10 -18.74
N ALA A 70 -4.67 -1.80 -18.63
CA ALA A 70 -5.79 -1.69 -19.57
C ALA A 70 -6.53 -0.34 -19.47
N ILE A 71 -6.39 0.42 -18.40
CA ILE A 71 -7.03 1.74 -18.23
C ILE A 71 -6.15 2.78 -18.93
N THR A 72 -6.63 3.37 -20.00
CA THR A 72 -5.91 4.39 -20.79
C THR A 72 -6.06 5.79 -20.17
N ASN A 73 -7.26 6.13 -19.66
CA ASN A 73 -7.53 7.42 -19.01
C ASN A 73 -6.73 7.55 -17.70
N PRO A 74 -5.80 8.52 -17.58
CA PRO A 74 -4.94 8.65 -16.41
C PRO A 74 -5.71 9.03 -15.13
N VAL A 75 -6.84 9.75 -15.23
CA VAL A 75 -7.67 10.13 -14.07
C VAL A 75 -8.44 8.93 -13.55
N GLU A 76 -9.04 8.14 -14.43
CA GLU A 76 -9.71 6.89 -14.06
C GLU A 76 -8.71 5.89 -13.47
N LYS A 77 -7.50 5.86 -14.02
CA LYS A 77 -6.42 5.02 -13.49
C LYS A 77 -6.02 5.45 -12.08
N LEU A 78 -5.90 6.75 -11.80
CA LEU A 78 -5.66 7.26 -10.44
C LEU A 78 -6.77 6.83 -9.46
N ARG A 79 -8.04 6.97 -9.85
CA ARG A 79 -9.19 6.52 -9.04
C ARG A 79 -9.13 5.03 -8.74
N LYS A 80 -8.93 4.23 -9.79
CA LYS A 80 -8.92 2.76 -9.68
C LYS A 80 -7.80 2.28 -8.79
N ILE A 81 -6.59 2.81 -8.94
CA ILE A 81 -5.44 2.43 -8.13
C ILE A 81 -5.66 2.81 -6.68
N SER A 82 -6.09 4.04 -6.40
CA SER A 82 -6.34 4.50 -5.03
C SER A 82 -7.41 3.65 -4.35
N LYS A 83 -8.49 3.34 -5.06
CA LYS A 83 -9.54 2.45 -4.55
C LYS A 83 -9.00 1.05 -4.28
N ASP A 84 -8.26 0.46 -5.22
CA ASP A 84 -7.74 -0.91 -5.07
C ASP A 84 -6.75 -1.04 -3.92
N ILE A 85 -5.95 0.01 -3.64
CA ILE A 85 -5.07 0.05 -2.47
C ILE A 85 -5.88 0.00 -1.18
N MET A 86 -6.93 0.81 -1.06
CA MET A 86 -7.78 0.85 0.12
C MET A 86 -8.59 -0.45 0.30
N ASP A 87 -9.20 -0.97 -0.77
CA ASP A 87 -9.95 -2.23 -0.75
C ASP A 87 -9.06 -3.41 -0.36
N ARG A 88 -7.82 -3.40 -0.81
CA ARG A 88 -6.84 -4.42 -0.49
C ARG A 88 -6.38 -4.34 0.94
N ALA A 89 -6.20 -3.12 1.48
CA ALA A 89 -5.89 -2.93 2.88
C ALA A 89 -7.01 -3.50 3.78
N ASP A 90 -8.28 -3.28 3.42
CA ASP A 90 -9.42 -3.86 4.15
C ASP A 90 -9.42 -5.39 4.09
N LEU A 91 -9.12 -5.96 2.93
CA LEU A 91 -9.06 -7.42 2.76
C LEU A 91 -7.96 -8.07 3.63
N TYR A 92 -6.87 -7.35 3.87
CA TYR A 92 -5.71 -7.81 4.64
C TYR A 92 -5.49 -7.00 5.93
N GLU A 93 -6.59 -6.58 6.57
CA GLU A 93 -6.55 -5.68 7.74
C GLU A 93 -5.60 -6.18 8.82
N GLN A 94 -5.64 -7.48 9.17
CA GLN A 94 -4.78 -8.02 10.22
C GLN A 94 -3.29 -7.91 9.86
N GLN A 95 -2.93 -8.17 8.60
CA GLN A 95 -1.54 -8.05 8.13
C GLN A 95 -1.08 -6.59 8.12
N VAL A 96 -1.95 -5.66 7.72
CA VAL A 96 -1.66 -4.22 7.78
C VAL A 96 -1.50 -3.78 9.23
N ARG A 97 -2.37 -4.22 10.14
CA ARG A 97 -2.26 -3.96 11.59
C ARG A 97 -0.92 -4.43 12.14
N ASN A 98 -0.57 -5.69 11.90
CA ASN A 98 0.71 -6.25 12.34
C ASN A 98 1.89 -5.47 11.78
N PHE A 99 1.83 -5.08 10.50
CA PHE A 99 2.86 -4.30 9.86
C PHE A 99 3.04 -2.91 10.48
N LEU A 100 1.96 -2.18 10.74
CA LEU A 100 2.04 -0.87 11.41
C LEU A 100 2.59 -0.98 12.84
N MET A 101 2.24 -2.05 13.57
CA MET A 101 2.79 -2.30 14.90
C MET A 101 4.28 -2.65 14.91
N MET A 102 4.84 -3.07 13.78
CA MET A 102 6.27 -3.38 13.64
C MET A 102 7.14 -2.16 13.33
N ILE A 103 6.55 -1.06 12.81
CA ILE A 103 7.32 0.08 12.25
C ILE A 103 8.33 0.63 13.26
N ASP A 104 7.91 0.80 14.51
CA ASP A 104 8.76 1.39 15.56
C ASP A 104 9.65 0.35 16.25
N LYS A 105 9.38 -0.94 16.04
CA LYS A 105 10.01 -2.02 16.79
C LYS A 105 11.18 -2.67 16.06
N ILE A 106 11.23 -2.51 14.74
CA ILE A 106 12.18 -3.24 13.90
C ILE A 106 13.01 -2.27 13.05
N GLU A 107 14.31 -2.32 13.27
CA GLU A 107 15.28 -1.51 12.54
C GLU A 107 15.27 -1.81 11.03
N GLY A 108 15.38 -0.78 10.22
CA GLY A 108 15.40 -0.88 8.74
C GLY A 108 14.03 -1.02 8.06
N LEU A 109 12.95 -1.30 8.81
CA LEU A 109 11.62 -1.41 8.23
C LEU A 109 11.15 -0.09 7.61
N THR A 110 11.46 1.02 8.26
CA THR A 110 11.15 2.38 7.78
C THR A 110 11.76 2.66 6.41
N ASP A 111 12.96 2.18 6.12
CA ASP A 111 13.63 2.42 4.84
C ASP A 111 12.99 1.58 3.71
N ILE A 112 12.53 0.38 4.02
CA ILE A 112 11.76 -0.44 3.07
C ILE A 112 10.45 0.27 2.70
N ILE A 113 9.75 0.85 3.68
CA ILE A 113 8.53 1.60 3.46
C ILE A 113 8.82 2.82 2.58
N LYS A 114 9.79 3.68 2.95
CA LYS A 114 10.18 4.86 2.18
C LYS A 114 10.49 4.54 0.73
N HIS A 115 11.22 3.45 0.48
CA HIS A 115 11.56 3.06 -0.88
C HIS A 115 10.33 2.65 -1.70
N ARG A 116 9.35 2.01 -1.08
CA ARG A 116 8.11 1.58 -1.76
C ARG A 116 7.14 2.73 -1.98
N THR A 117 6.96 3.58 -0.98
CA THR A 117 6.11 4.77 -1.10
C THR A 117 6.67 5.73 -2.14
N ALA A 118 7.99 5.91 -2.23
CA ALA A 118 8.62 6.70 -3.27
C ALA A 118 8.32 6.20 -4.70
N LYS A 119 8.28 4.89 -4.91
CA LYS A 119 7.89 4.32 -6.22
C LYS A 119 6.44 4.61 -6.57
N LEU A 120 5.54 4.47 -5.59
CA LEU A 120 4.12 4.78 -5.77
C LEU A 120 3.92 6.27 -6.06
N ASN A 121 4.56 7.13 -5.29
CA ASN A 121 4.53 8.58 -5.48
C ASN A 121 4.99 8.98 -6.89
N LEU A 122 6.09 8.40 -7.36
CA LEU A 122 6.58 8.62 -8.72
C LEU A 122 5.55 8.20 -9.78
N TYR A 123 4.87 7.08 -9.55
CA TYR A 123 3.85 6.58 -10.45
C TYR A 123 2.63 7.51 -10.49
N PHE A 124 2.12 7.95 -9.35
CA PHE A 124 1.05 8.94 -9.26
C PHE A 124 1.44 10.28 -9.90
N SER A 125 2.67 10.74 -9.67
CA SER A 125 3.19 11.96 -10.28
C SER A 125 3.21 11.88 -11.82
N ARG A 126 3.56 10.71 -12.38
CA ARG A 126 3.52 10.47 -13.84
C ARG A 126 2.09 10.50 -14.38
N LEU A 127 1.14 9.85 -13.71
CA LEU A 127 -0.27 9.86 -14.11
C LEU A 127 -0.87 11.26 -14.03
N ALA A 128 -0.60 12.00 -12.96
CA ALA A 128 -1.06 13.38 -12.83
C ALA A 128 -0.47 14.30 -13.92
N ARG A 129 0.82 14.13 -14.27
CA ARG A 129 1.47 14.87 -15.35
C ARG A 129 0.82 14.55 -16.69
N GLN A 130 0.52 13.29 -16.95
CA GLN A 130 -0.18 12.88 -18.17
C GLN A 130 -1.58 13.50 -18.21
N ALA A 131 -2.36 13.41 -17.13
CA ALA A 131 -3.70 13.98 -17.06
C ALA A 131 -3.73 15.50 -17.28
N VAL A 132 -2.75 16.23 -16.73
CA VAL A 132 -2.60 17.68 -16.99
C VAL A 132 -2.25 17.95 -18.44
N LYS A 133 -1.31 17.18 -19.03
CA LYS A 133 -0.90 17.33 -20.44
C LYS A 133 -2.06 17.07 -21.40
N GLU A 134 -2.91 16.10 -21.08
CA GLU A 134 -4.08 15.72 -21.90
C GLU A 134 -5.32 16.60 -21.61
N GLY A 135 -5.19 17.61 -20.74
CA GLY A 135 -6.28 18.51 -20.40
C GLY A 135 -7.39 17.90 -19.54
N MET A 136 -7.15 16.73 -18.95
CA MET A 136 -8.10 16.02 -18.08
C MET A 136 -8.05 16.49 -16.64
N MET A 137 -6.96 17.12 -16.21
CA MET A 137 -6.81 17.74 -14.89
C MET A 137 -6.43 19.21 -15.03
N ARG A 138 -6.83 20.00 -14.01
CA ARG A 138 -6.45 21.40 -13.88
C ARG A 138 -4.93 21.54 -13.82
N LYS A 139 -4.40 22.70 -14.21
CA LYS A 139 -2.96 23.00 -14.07
C LYS A 139 -2.58 22.97 -12.60
N LEU A 140 -1.77 21.99 -12.23
CA LEU A 140 -1.29 21.73 -10.87
C LEU A 140 0.13 21.18 -10.90
N SER A 141 0.81 21.16 -9.76
CA SER A 141 2.08 20.46 -9.60
C SER A 141 1.83 18.94 -9.49
N PRO A 142 2.25 18.12 -10.47
CA PRO A 142 2.07 16.67 -10.41
C PRO A 142 2.71 16.03 -9.18
N LYS A 143 3.87 16.56 -8.75
CA LYS A 143 4.57 16.10 -7.54
C LYS A 143 3.75 16.40 -6.28
N SER A 144 3.30 17.65 -6.12
CA SER A 144 2.48 18.04 -4.96
C SER A 144 1.15 17.28 -4.90
N PHE A 145 0.54 16.98 -6.05
CA PHE A 145 -0.64 16.13 -6.11
C PHE A 145 -0.35 14.72 -5.62
N ALA A 146 0.75 14.11 -6.11
CA ALA A 146 1.16 12.77 -5.70
C ALA A 146 1.48 12.69 -4.21
N ASP A 147 2.17 13.71 -3.67
CA ASP A 147 2.50 13.78 -2.23
C ASP A 147 1.23 13.82 -1.36
N LYS A 148 0.23 14.60 -1.76
CA LYS A 148 -1.06 14.68 -1.04
C LYS A 148 -1.81 13.36 -1.12
N LEU A 149 -1.84 12.72 -2.28
CA LEU A 149 -2.52 11.44 -2.48
C LEU A 149 -1.86 10.34 -1.64
N GLU A 150 -0.52 10.31 -1.59
CA GLU A 150 0.25 9.40 -0.75
C GLU A 150 -0.11 9.56 0.73
N VAL A 151 -0.06 10.79 1.26
CA VAL A 151 -0.43 11.10 2.65
C VAL A 151 -1.87 10.66 2.98
N LEU A 152 -2.81 10.84 2.06
CA LEU A 152 -4.19 10.39 2.27
C LEU A 152 -4.30 8.87 2.31
N LEU A 153 -3.58 8.14 1.46
CA LEU A 153 -3.56 6.69 1.47
C LEU A 153 -2.87 6.13 2.72
N GLU A 154 -1.79 6.74 3.18
CA GLU A 154 -1.15 6.41 4.46
C GLU A 154 -2.10 6.69 5.63
N SER A 155 -2.79 7.83 5.62
CA SER A 155 -3.83 8.17 6.59
C SER A 155 -4.95 7.12 6.60
N TYR A 156 -5.34 6.59 5.44
CA TYR A 156 -6.32 5.50 5.37
C TYR A 156 -5.84 4.27 6.14
N LEU A 157 -4.61 3.81 5.89
CA LEU A 157 -4.04 2.64 6.57
C LEU A 157 -4.00 2.84 8.08
N PHE A 158 -3.57 4.02 8.53
CA PHE A 158 -3.54 4.37 9.94
C PHE A 158 -4.94 4.37 10.57
N HIS A 159 -5.91 5.05 9.96
CA HIS A 159 -7.27 5.13 10.49
C HIS A 159 -8.01 3.79 10.45
N MET A 160 -7.79 2.98 9.43
CA MET A 160 -8.36 1.65 9.35
C MET A 160 -8.01 0.81 10.61
N VAL A 161 -6.78 0.98 11.13
CA VAL A 161 -6.29 0.22 12.27
C VAL A 161 -6.66 0.85 13.61
N TYR A 162 -6.51 2.16 13.75
CA TYR A 162 -6.63 2.86 15.04
C TYR A 162 -7.95 3.63 15.21
N PHE A 163 -8.60 4.03 14.12
CA PHE A 163 -9.83 4.83 14.10
C PHE A 163 -10.78 4.34 12.99
N PRO A 164 -11.24 3.07 13.03
CA PRO A 164 -11.97 2.44 11.91
C PRO A 164 -13.25 3.19 11.54
N GLN A 165 -13.84 3.95 12.46
CA GLN A 165 -15.01 4.79 12.19
C GLN A 165 -14.74 5.92 11.18
N ASN A 166 -13.48 6.28 10.94
CA ASN A 166 -13.08 7.35 10.02
C ASN A 166 -12.71 6.85 8.60
N LYS A 167 -12.62 5.55 8.39
CA LYS A 167 -12.07 5.01 7.15
C LYS A 167 -12.89 5.41 5.91
N GLU A 168 -14.22 5.39 6.00
CA GLU A 168 -15.07 5.78 4.88
C GLU A 168 -14.94 7.28 4.55
N LYS A 169 -14.82 8.13 5.58
CA LYS A 169 -14.55 9.55 5.38
C LYS A 169 -13.24 9.79 4.61
N ILE A 170 -12.20 9.00 4.88
CA ILE A 170 -10.93 9.15 4.15
C ILE A 170 -11.06 8.63 2.72
N ARG A 171 -11.84 7.57 2.47
CA ARG A 171 -12.16 7.14 1.10
C ARG A 171 -12.82 8.25 0.30
N GLU A 172 -13.79 8.95 0.89
CA GLU A 172 -14.44 10.10 0.27
C GLU A 172 -13.45 11.23 -0.01
N VAL A 173 -12.58 11.58 0.95
CA VAL A 173 -11.55 12.63 0.77
C VAL A 173 -10.59 12.30 -0.37
N VAL A 174 -10.16 11.03 -0.50
CA VAL A 174 -9.33 10.57 -1.62
C VAL A 174 -10.06 10.74 -2.95
N ALA A 175 -11.32 10.31 -3.02
CA ALA A 175 -12.13 10.43 -4.22
C ALA A 175 -12.36 11.90 -4.61
N ASP A 176 -12.70 12.75 -3.65
CA ASP A 176 -12.93 14.18 -3.84
C ASP A 176 -11.67 14.92 -4.27
N MET A 177 -10.51 14.59 -3.70
CA MET A 177 -9.24 15.18 -4.12
C MET A 177 -8.99 14.96 -5.62
N ILE A 178 -9.25 13.76 -6.13
CA ILE A 178 -9.09 13.46 -7.55
C ILE A 178 -10.14 14.21 -8.37
N LYS A 179 -11.41 14.15 -7.97
CA LYS A 179 -12.55 14.79 -8.63
C LYS A 179 -12.42 16.32 -8.71
N LEU A 180 -11.99 16.97 -7.64
CA LEU A 180 -11.81 18.44 -7.59
C LEU A 180 -10.73 18.95 -8.56
N ASN A 181 -9.79 18.10 -8.92
CA ASN A 181 -8.73 18.43 -9.86
C ASN A 181 -9.04 18.00 -11.31
N GLU A 182 -10.10 17.24 -11.54
CA GLU A 182 -10.55 16.80 -12.86
C GLU A 182 -11.23 17.94 -13.62
N ILE A 183 -11.02 17.95 -14.93
CA ILE A 183 -11.78 18.80 -15.86
C ILE A 183 -12.87 17.93 -16.49
N PRO A 184 -14.17 18.23 -16.29
CA PRO A 184 -15.26 17.48 -16.89
C PRO A 184 -15.13 17.43 -18.42
N ALA A 185 -15.40 16.29 -19.03
CA ALA A 185 -15.28 16.06 -20.48
C ALA A 185 -16.10 17.10 -21.32
N ALA A 186 -17.22 17.58 -20.78
CA ALA A 186 -18.02 18.64 -21.43
C ALA A 186 -17.29 20.00 -21.55
N ALA A 187 -16.27 20.24 -20.72
CA ALA A 187 -15.46 21.46 -20.78
C ALA A 187 -14.32 21.38 -21.78
N THR A 188 -13.88 20.17 -22.14
CA THR A 188 -12.84 19.93 -23.14
C THR A 188 -13.37 20.03 -24.57
N ALA A 189 -14.61 19.62 -24.83
CA ALA A 189 -15.25 19.69 -26.15
C ALA A 189 -15.41 21.14 -26.69
N LYS A 190 -15.66 22.11 -25.80
CA LYS A 190 -15.80 23.53 -26.20
C LYS A 190 -14.49 24.23 -26.59
N LYS A 191 -13.32 23.64 -26.33
CA LYS A 191 -12.01 24.22 -26.69
C LYS A 191 -11.51 23.77 -28.07
N THR A 192 -12.15 22.77 -28.67
CA THR A 192 -11.76 22.23 -29.99
C THR A 192 -12.57 22.85 -31.11
N GLU A 193 -13.63 23.60 -30.80
CA GLU A 193 -14.52 24.25 -31.77
C GLU A 193 -14.33 25.79 -31.83
N ALA A 194 -13.33 26.34 -31.15
CA ALA A 194 -12.96 27.75 -31.18
C ALA A 194 -11.50 27.94 -31.70
#